data_cef257a091507815d083abd1245cf9e3
#
_entry.id   cef257a091507815d083abd1245cf9e3
#
_cell.length_a   1.000
_cell.length_b   1.000
_cell.length_c   1.000
_cell.angle_alpha   90.00
_cell.angle_beta   90.00
_cell.angle_gamma   90.00
#
_symmetry.space_group_name_H-M   'P 1'
#
loop_
_entity.id
_entity.type
_entity.pdbx_description
1 polymer ?
#
loop_
_entity_poly.entity_id
_entity_poly.type
_entity_poly.pdbx_seq_one_letter_code
_entity_poly.pdbx_strand_id
1 'polypeptide(L)'
;MKTFYAAFAVVLVSAAISDDPAFAHHSFNMFDVKPESEIVLEGVVKQWDFTNPHSWLTVTVTNPDGTKTDWSLEGAAVAALVPKGITIKTYKVGDKVTVVAGPLKDGRKGGILKFVQHADGSYTLPNDAGNIGQEALDRWKTQKKK
;
A
#
# COMPACT_ATOMS: atom_id res chain seq x y z
N MET A 1 -26.12 21.63 68.79
CA MET A 1 -26.27 21.16 67.45
C MET A 1 -24.96 21.44 66.72
N LYS A 2 -24.15 20.39 66.47
CA LYS A 2 -22.85 20.51 65.75
C LYS A 2 -23.03 19.94 64.37
N THR A 3 -23.02 20.80 63.35
CA THR A 3 -23.18 20.46 61.94
C THR A 3 -21.83 20.06 61.37
N PHE A 4 -21.66 18.78 60.98
CA PHE A 4 -20.48 18.28 60.27
C PHE A 4 -20.69 18.49 58.78
N TYR A 5 -19.85 19.31 58.15
CA TYR A 5 -19.73 19.40 56.70
C TYR A 5 -18.73 18.32 56.21
N ALA A 6 -19.24 17.32 55.50
CA ALA A 6 -18.41 16.36 54.79
C ALA A 6 -17.96 16.97 53.45
N ALA A 7 -16.66 17.24 53.34
CA ALA A 7 -16.06 17.65 52.05
C ALA A 7 -15.86 16.43 51.15
N PHE A 8 -16.57 16.39 50.03
CA PHE A 8 -16.39 15.38 48.98
C PHE A 8 -15.28 15.85 48.06
N ALA A 9 -14.10 15.23 48.16
CA ALA A 9 -13.00 15.46 47.23
C ALA A 9 -13.22 14.65 45.95
N VAL A 10 -13.56 15.32 44.85
CA VAL A 10 -13.63 14.72 43.54
C VAL A 10 -12.21 14.66 42.97
N VAL A 11 -11.61 13.47 42.90
CA VAL A 11 -10.37 13.22 42.21
C VAL A 11 -10.66 13.06 40.73
N LEU A 12 -10.36 14.08 39.93
CA LEU A 12 -10.34 14.00 38.47
C LEU A 12 -9.09 13.24 38.05
N VAL A 13 -9.25 11.97 37.70
CA VAL A 13 -8.20 11.20 37.00
C VAL A 13 -8.24 11.62 35.53
N SER A 14 -7.34 12.50 35.13
CA SER A 14 -7.08 12.81 33.73
C SER A 14 -6.38 11.60 33.10
N ALA A 15 -7.13 10.72 32.43
CA ALA A 15 -6.55 9.73 31.55
C ALA A 15 -5.94 10.49 30.35
N ALA A 16 -4.62 10.66 30.36
CA ALA A 16 -3.88 11.07 29.17
C ALA A 16 -4.04 9.96 28.13
N ILE A 17 -4.95 10.17 27.17
CA ILE A 17 -5.02 9.36 25.96
C ILE A 17 -3.80 9.82 25.13
N SER A 18 -2.73 9.06 25.20
CA SER A 18 -1.63 9.19 24.27
C SER A 18 -2.13 8.63 22.93
N ASP A 19 -2.50 9.51 22.00
CA ASP A 19 -2.63 9.17 20.60
C ASP A 19 -1.20 8.84 20.08
N ASP A 20 -0.83 7.56 20.22
CA ASP A 20 0.38 7.04 19.59
C ASP A 20 0.09 6.78 18.12
N PRO A 21 0.64 7.59 17.20
CA PRO A 21 0.60 7.30 15.76
C PRO A 21 1.60 6.20 15.36
N ALA A 22 2.00 5.35 16.31
CA ALA A 22 3.09 4.40 16.16
C ALA A 22 2.83 3.25 15.17
N PHE A 23 1.58 3.00 14.80
CA PHE A 23 1.25 1.87 13.91
C PHE A 23 1.49 2.12 12.42
N ALA A 24 1.48 3.37 11.95
CA ALA A 24 1.64 3.68 10.54
C ALA A 24 3.10 3.61 10.05
N HIS A 25 4.08 3.84 10.92
CA HIS A 25 5.49 3.84 10.53
C HIS A 25 6.15 2.44 10.52
N HIS A 26 5.59 1.46 11.23
CA HIS A 26 6.17 0.12 11.29
C HIS A 26 5.97 -0.70 10.02
N SER A 27 4.89 -0.48 9.27
CA SER A 27 4.61 -1.27 8.06
C SER A 27 5.56 -0.93 6.90
N PHE A 28 5.98 0.33 6.76
CA PHE A 28 6.86 0.77 5.67
C PHE A 28 8.27 0.17 5.74
N ASN A 29 8.77 -0.09 6.94
CA ASN A 29 10.09 -0.69 7.16
C ASN A 29 10.22 -2.14 6.65
N MET A 30 9.11 -2.81 6.37
CA MET A 30 9.10 -4.17 5.82
C MET A 30 9.53 -4.21 4.35
N PHE A 31 9.37 -3.10 3.63
CA PHE A 31 9.62 -3.02 2.19
C PHE A 31 10.98 -2.43 1.88
N ASP A 32 11.61 -2.92 0.82
CA ASP A 32 12.77 -2.26 0.21
C ASP A 32 12.28 -1.35 -0.92
N VAL A 33 12.24 -0.05 -0.62
CA VAL A 33 11.68 0.95 -1.54
C VAL A 33 12.74 1.63 -2.42
N LYS A 34 14.00 1.24 -2.29
CA LYS A 34 15.09 1.81 -3.08
C LYS A 34 14.88 1.55 -4.57
N PRO A 35 15.35 2.46 -5.45
CA PRO A 35 15.24 2.27 -6.90
C PRO A 35 15.88 0.98 -7.42
N GLU A 36 17.05 0.62 -6.88
CA GLU A 36 17.82 -0.55 -7.27
C GLU A 36 17.19 -1.89 -6.83
N SER A 37 16.28 -1.85 -5.87
CA SER A 37 15.57 -3.02 -5.34
C SER A 37 14.19 -3.22 -5.99
N GLU A 38 13.78 -2.32 -6.90
CA GLU A 38 12.48 -2.42 -7.56
C GLU A 38 12.34 -3.73 -8.32
N ILE A 39 11.19 -4.35 -8.15
CA ILE A 39 10.78 -5.52 -8.93
C ILE A 39 9.75 -5.10 -9.98
N VAL A 40 9.87 -5.71 -11.16
CA VAL A 40 8.90 -5.57 -12.27
C VAL A 40 8.19 -6.90 -12.44
N LEU A 41 6.88 -6.88 -12.32
CA LEU A 41 6.03 -8.05 -12.40
C LEU A 41 5.09 -7.90 -13.60
N GLU A 42 5.25 -8.74 -14.60
CA GLU A 42 4.30 -8.88 -15.70
C GLU A 42 3.35 -10.04 -15.39
N GLY A 43 2.06 -9.76 -15.27
CA GLY A 43 1.13 -10.78 -14.84
C GLY A 43 -0.33 -10.43 -15.09
N VAL A 44 -1.18 -11.21 -14.45
CA VAL A 44 -2.63 -11.11 -14.57
C VAL A 44 -3.21 -10.82 -13.19
N VAL A 45 -4.12 -9.87 -13.10
CA VAL A 45 -4.83 -9.56 -11.85
C VAL A 45 -5.63 -10.78 -11.41
N LYS A 46 -5.33 -11.28 -10.22
CA LYS A 46 -6.06 -12.35 -9.56
C LYS A 46 -7.13 -11.81 -8.63
N GLN A 47 -6.82 -10.73 -7.90
CA GLN A 47 -7.71 -10.14 -6.90
C GLN A 47 -7.36 -8.67 -6.68
N TRP A 48 -8.36 -7.84 -6.44
CA TRP A 48 -8.24 -6.47 -5.98
C TRP A 48 -9.12 -6.26 -4.75
N ASP A 49 -8.49 -6.12 -3.59
CA ASP A 49 -9.14 -5.83 -2.33
C ASP A 49 -9.08 -4.33 -2.07
N PHE A 50 -10.18 -3.65 -2.39
CA PHE A 50 -10.32 -2.21 -2.20
C PHE A 50 -10.88 -1.93 -0.80
N THR A 51 -10.02 -2.02 0.21
CA THR A 51 -10.37 -2.01 1.64
C THR A 51 -9.49 -1.07 2.46
N ASN A 52 -9.87 -0.81 3.70
CA ASN A 52 -9.07 -0.13 4.72
C ASN A 52 -8.53 -1.14 5.73
N PRO A 53 -7.37 -0.89 6.38
CA PRO A 53 -6.53 0.31 6.28
C PRO A 53 -5.67 0.37 5.01
N HIS A 54 -5.49 -0.72 4.30
CA HIS A 54 -4.71 -0.82 3.07
C HIS A 54 -5.47 -1.63 2.02
N SER A 55 -5.36 -1.21 0.75
CA SER A 55 -5.80 -2.01 -0.39
C SER A 55 -4.74 -3.04 -0.77
N TRP A 56 -5.15 -4.12 -1.44
CA TRP A 56 -4.25 -5.20 -1.85
C TRP A 56 -4.52 -5.62 -3.28
N LEU A 57 -3.46 -5.61 -4.11
CA LEU A 57 -3.51 -6.15 -5.46
C LEU A 57 -2.75 -7.48 -5.50
N THR A 58 -3.46 -8.56 -5.81
CA THR A 58 -2.83 -9.85 -6.07
C THR A 58 -2.68 -10.07 -7.56
N VAL A 59 -1.44 -10.30 -8.00
CA VAL A 59 -1.08 -10.54 -9.40
C VAL A 59 -0.46 -11.92 -9.54
N THR A 60 -0.97 -12.71 -10.47
CA THR A 60 -0.38 -14.01 -10.84
C THR A 60 0.64 -13.81 -11.95
N VAL A 61 1.88 -14.14 -11.69
CA VAL A 61 3.00 -14.11 -12.64
C VAL A 61 3.29 -15.52 -13.14
N THR A 62 3.44 -15.69 -14.45
CA THR A 62 3.91 -16.95 -15.03
C THR A 62 5.44 -16.92 -15.11
N ASN A 63 6.08 -17.84 -14.43
CA ASN A 63 7.53 -17.97 -14.39
C ASN A 63 8.06 -18.57 -15.71
N PRO A 64 9.37 -18.43 -16.00
CA PRO A 64 9.97 -18.99 -17.22
C PRO A 64 9.82 -20.51 -17.37
N ASP A 65 9.68 -21.24 -16.26
CA ASP A 65 9.45 -22.69 -16.23
C ASP A 65 7.96 -23.07 -16.40
N GLY A 66 7.08 -22.10 -16.62
CA GLY A 66 5.65 -22.28 -16.77
C GLY A 66 4.85 -22.38 -15.46
N THR A 67 5.51 -22.41 -14.32
CA THR A 67 4.84 -22.34 -13.01
C THR A 67 4.24 -20.96 -12.77
N LYS A 68 3.28 -20.87 -11.84
CA LYS A 68 2.63 -19.62 -11.50
C LYS A 68 2.94 -19.22 -10.06
N THR A 69 3.20 -17.93 -9.87
CA THR A 69 3.46 -17.34 -8.55
C THR A 69 2.50 -16.18 -8.33
N ASP A 70 1.82 -16.18 -7.20
CA ASP A 70 0.98 -15.06 -6.76
C ASP A 70 1.82 -14.08 -5.94
N TRP A 71 1.72 -12.80 -6.30
CA TRP A 71 2.32 -11.69 -5.60
C TRP A 71 1.24 -10.85 -4.94
N SER A 72 1.34 -10.65 -3.64
CA SER A 72 0.43 -9.80 -2.86
C SER A 72 1.06 -8.44 -2.61
N LEU A 73 0.47 -7.39 -3.17
CA LEU A 73 1.06 -6.06 -3.25
C LEU A 73 0.18 -5.05 -2.51
N GLU A 74 0.77 -4.40 -1.51
CA GLU A 74 0.09 -3.42 -0.67
C GLU A 74 -0.04 -2.07 -1.38
N GLY A 75 -1.23 -1.53 -1.39
CA GLY A 75 -1.55 -0.18 -1.83
C GLY A 75 -1.99 0.71 -0.66
N ALA A 76 -2.35 1.95 -0.97
CA ALA A 76 -2.84 2.91 0.01
C ALA A 76 -4.27 2.59 0.50
N ALA A 77 -4.68 3.29 1.54
CA ALA A 77 -6.05 3.27 2.03
C ALA A 77 -7.04 3.81 0.98
N VAL A 78 -8.29 3.36 1.03
CA VAL A 78 -9.36 3.79 0.12
C VAL A 78 -9.48 5.31 0.05
N ALA A 79 -9.40 5.99 1.20
CA ALA A 79 -9.51 7.44 1.28
C ALA A 79 -8.41 8.19 0.49
N ALA A 80 -7.22 7.59 0.37
CA ALA A 80 -6.12 8.15 -0.42
C ALA A 80 -6.21 7.80 -1.91
N LEU A 81 -6.90 6.72 -2.27
CA LEU A 81 -7.01 6.23 -3.65
C LEU A 81 -8.14 6.88 -4.43
N VAL A 82 -9.30 7.11 -3.79
CA VAL A 82 -10.49 7.70 -4.44
C VAL A 82 -10.20 9.05 -5.11
N PRO A 83 -9.50 10.01 -4.47
CA PRO A 83 -9.15 11.28 -5.12
C PRO A 83 -8.24 11.12 -6.34
N LYS A 84 -7.51 10.00 -6.45
CA LYS A 84 -6.67 9.66 -7.61
C LYS A 84 -7.44 8.94 -8.73
N GLY A 85 -8.76 8.79 -8.58
CA GLY A 85 -9.61 8.07 -9.53
C GLY A 85 -9.48 6.55 -9.45
N ILE A 86 -8.81 6.02 -8.41
CA ILE A 86 -8.67 4.58 -8.20
C ILE A 86 -9.85 4.09 -7.35
N THR A 87 -10.57 3.10 -7.86
CA THR A 87 -11.79 2.56 -7.27
C THR A 87 -11.77 1.03 -7.23
N ILE A 88 -12.80 0.43 -6.67
CA ILE A 88 -12.98 -1.03 -6.71
C ILE A 88 -13.01 -1.58 -8.15
N LYS A 89 -13.34 -0.75 -9.16
CA LYS A 89 -13.43 -1.15 -10.58
C LYS A 89 -12.13 -0.94 -11.36
N THR A 90 -11.09 -0.38 -10.74
CA THR A 90 -9.84 -0.01 -11.43
C THR A 90 -9.09 -1.22 -11.93
N TYR A 91 -9.04 -2.29 -11.14
CA TYR A 91 -8.40 -3.55 -11.52
C TYR A 91 -9.44 -4.66 -11.51
N LYS A 92 -9.56 -5.35 -12.64
CA LYS A 92 -10.51 -6.47 -12.80
C LYS A 92 -9.73 -7.78 -12.85
N VAL A 93 -10.30 -8.83 -12.29
CA VAL A 93 -9.75 -10.20 -12.44
C VAL A 93 -9.58 -10.52 -13.91
N GLY A 94 -8.39 -10.97 -14.30
CA GLY A 94 -8.04 -11.26 -15.69
C GLY A 94 -7.35 -10.13 -16.44
N ASP A 95 -7.29 -8.90 -15.90
CA ASP A 95 -6.57 -7.80 -16.53
C ASP A 95 -5.07 -8.10 -16.58
N LYS A 96 -4.45 -7.90 -17.74
CA LYS A 96 -2.99 -7.95 -17.90
C LYS A 96 -2.40 -6.63 -17.42
N VAL A 97 -1.39 -6.73 -16.55
CA VAL A 97 -0.74 -5.57 -15.95
C VAL A 97 0.78 -5.76 -15.87
N THR A 98 1.49 -4.65 -15.92
CA THR A 98 2.88 -4.57 -15.47
C THR A 98 2.92 -3.77 -14.19
N VAL A 99 3.40 -4.37 -13.11
CA VAL A 99 3.48 -3.74 -11.79
C VAL A 99 4.93 -3.47 -11.43
N VAL A 100 5.22 -2.27 -10.96
CA VAL A 100 6.49 -1.95 -10.31
C VAL A 100 6.23 -1.78 -8.81
N ALA A 101 7.02 -2.49 -8.01
CA ALA A 101 6.85 -2.56 -6.57
C ALA A 101 8.21 -2.58 -5.83
N GLY A 102 8.20 -2.13 -4.58
CA GLY A 102 9.28 -2.37 -3.63
C GLY A 102 9.05 -3.71 -2.94
N PRO A 103 9.96 -4.70 -3.03
CA PRO A 103 9.72 -6.03 -2.48
C PRO A 103 9.73 -6.04 -0.94
N LEU A 104 9.15 -7.08 -0.36
CA LEU A 104 9.35 -7.42 1.04
C LEU A 104 10.82 -7.80 1.29
N LYS A 105 11.43 -7.26 2.35
CA LYS A 105 12.83 -7.53 2.74
C LYS A 105 13.07 -8.98 3.18
N ASP A 106 12.02 -9.68 3.59
CA ASP A 106 12.09 -11.07 4.07
C ASP A 106 12.00 -12.12 2.94
N GLY A 107 11.90 -11.69 1.69
CA GLY A 107 11.89 -12.56 0.50
C GLY A 107 10.56 -13.23 0.19
N ARG A 108 9.49 -12.99 0.95
CA ARG A 108 8.14 -13.42 0.59
C ARG A 108 7.69 -12.77 -0.71
N LYS A 109 6.79 -13.44 -1.43
CA LYS A 109 6.22 -12.94 -2.71
C LYS A 109 5.18 -11.85 -2.43
N GLY A 110 5.68 -10.66 -2.12
CA GLY A 110 4.89 -9.47 -1.79
C GLY A 110 5.71 -8.20 -1.87
N GLY A 111 5.04 -7.07 -1.74
CA GLY A 111 5.70 -5.78 -1.83
C GLY A 111 4.74 -4.63 -1.66
N ILE A 112 5.27 -3.41 -1.74
CA ILE A 112 4.50 -2.17 -1.78
C ILE A 112 4.37 -1.69 -3.22
N LEU A 113 3.14 -1.42 -3.66
CA LEU A 113 2.87 -0.88 -5.00
C LEU A 113 3.54 0.47 -5.19
N LYS A 114 4.22 0.65 -6.31
CA LYS A 114 4.72 1.94 -6.76
C LYS A 114 3.83 2.48 -7.86
N PHE A 115 3.71 1.75 -8.97
CA PHE A 115 2.73 2.03 -10.01
C PHE A 115 2.30 0.76 -10.72
N VAL A 116 1.19 0.85 -11.44
CA VAL A 116 0.67 -0.21 -12.30
C VAL A 116 0.48 0.36 -13.71
N GLN A 117 1.04 -0.30 -14.73
CA GLN A 117 0.75 -0.06 -16.13
C GLN A 117 -0.34 -1.02 -16.59
N HIS A 118 -1.41 -0.46 -17.15
CA HIS A 118 -2.51 -1.23 -17.74
C HIS A 118 -2.18 -1.66 -19.18
N ALA A 119 -2.95 -2.61 -19.70
CA ALA A 119 -2.75 -3.13 -21.06
C ALA A 119 -2.91 -2.05 -22.15
N ASP A 120 -3.70 -1.01 -21.90
CA ASP A 120 -3.87 0.14 -22.80
C ASP A 120 -2.72 1.16 -22.73
N GLY A 121 -1.70 0.90 -21.90
CA GLY A 121 -0.55 1.78 -21.70
C GLY A 121 -0.76 2.88 -20.68
N SER A 122 -1.94 3.04 -20.10
CA SER A 122 -2.21 3.98 -19.01
C SER A 122 -1.55 3.52 -17.70
N TYR A 123 -1.44 4.45 -16.75
CA TYR A 123 -0.80 4.20 -15.46
C TYR A 123 -1.69 4.59 -14.30
N THR A 124 -1.62 3.84 -13.20
CA THR A 124 -2.18 4.19 -11.91
C THR A 124 -1.11 4.15 -10.83
N LEU A 125 -1.22 5.04 -9.83
CA LEU A 125 -0.29 5.14 -8.70
C LEU A 125 -1.05 4.81 -7.40
N PRO A 126 -1.22 3.52 -7.08
CA PRO A 126 -2.06 3.08 -5.96
C PRO A 126 -1.33 3.14 -4.60
N ASN A 127 -0.46 4.12 -4.42
CA ASN A 127 0.33 4.34 -3.22
C ASN A 127 0.27 5.80 -2.79
N ASP A 128 0.38 6.06 -1.49
CA ASP A 128 0.44 7.39 -0.88
C ASP A 128 1.71 7.63 -0.04
N ALA A 129 2.66 6.70 -0.08
CA ALA A 129 3.93 6.78 0.64
C ALA A 129 4.89 7.78 -0.04
N GLY A 130 4.62 9.06 0.09
CA GLY A 130 5.41 10.13 -0.53
C GLY A 130 5.40 10.03 -2.06
N ASN A 131 6.56 10.26 -2.69
CA ASN A 131 6.70 10.32 -4.15
C ASN A 131 7.19 9.01 -4.78
N ILE A 132 7.29 7.91 -4.03
CA ILE A 132 7.94 6.67 -4.52
C ILE A 132 7.31 6.13 -5.81
N GLY A 133 5.99 6.26 -5.95
CA GLY A 133 5.28 5.83 -7.15
C GLY A 133 5.59 6.73 -8.36
N GLN A 134 5.52 8.05 -8.17
CA GLN A 134 5.80 9.01 -9.24
C GLN A 134 7.26 8.93 -9.71
N GLU A 135 8.21 8.88 -8.78
CA GLU A 135 9.63 8.75 -9.11
C GLU A 135 9.93 7.46 -9.86
N ALA A 136 9.31 6.33 -9.46
CA ALA A 136 9.46 5.07 -10.18
C ALA A 136 8.89 5.16 -11.60
N LEU A 137 7.72 5.78 -11.77
CA LEU A 137 7.09 5.97 -13.07
C LEU A 137 7.93 6.87 -14.00
N ASP A 138 8.55 7.92 -13.47
CA ASP A 138 9.39 8.83 -14.26
C ASP A 138 10.66 8.13 -14.74
N ARG A 139 11.30 7.31 -13.88
CA ARG A 139 12.43 6.45 -14.28
C ARG A 139 12.00 5.46 -15.37
N TRP A 140 10.88 4.78 -15.20
CA TRP A 140 10.33 3.83 -16.16
C TRP A 140 10.10 4.45 -17.54
N LYS A 141 9.45 5.61 -17.59
CA LYS A 141 9.21 6.33 -18.85
C LYS A 141 10.49 6.78 -19.55
N THR A 142 11.51 7.14 -18.76
CA THR A 142 12.82 7.57 -19.32
C THR A 142 13.57 6.38 -19.94
N GLN A 143 13.50 5.20 -19.33
CA GLN A 143 14.15 3.99 -19.85
C GLN A 143 13.49 3.48 -21.14
N LYS A 144 12.18 3.62 -21.30
CA LYS A 144 11.45 3.20 -22.52
C LYS A 144 11.65 4.13 -23.72
N LYS A 145 12.25 5.31 -23.54
CA LYS A 145 12.54 6.27 -24.62
C LYS A 145 13.92 6.07 -25.26
N LYS A 146 14.74 5.21 -24.68
CA LYS A 146 16.07 4.82 -25.20
C LYS A 146 15.97 3.54 -26.03
#